data_156efd25574d1495006875e02a416a83
#
_entry.id   156efd25574d1495006875e02a416a83
#
_cell.length_a   1.000
_cell.length_b   1.000
_cell.length_c   1.000
_cell.angle_alpha   90.00
_cell.angle_beta   90.00
_cell.angle_gamma   90.00
#
_symmetry.space_group_name_H-M   'P 1'
#
loop_
_entity.id
_entity.type
_entity.pdbx_description
1 polymer ?
#
loop_
_entity_poly.entity_id
_entity_poly.type
_entity_poly.pdbx_seq_one_letter_code
_entity_poly.pdbx_strand_id
1 'polypeptide(L)'
;MPTLEEGQVFERYFIIRWLGNGVSGESYEAKDIMLQQKVTLKLIHPWTLLPDSARRQFFREMQGIGRLNHSYLASVLDYGENNGKLYVARRYTTSGSILGNEGRMWFRPPLKISEAIRYSHQLAKALAYIHNHGYLHGGLTFTNILVLRGPNVENDPNHEPFLLADIGLANFVRRFGQTQPPPLPITAAPEQLGKRVIPASDQFALAVLLFSWLAARPPYLGSPEEIEHQKLTESIASLRALNTEVTSEQEAIVRRALAVYPDERHSSILEFTQALLATITPQAQPSAQPEPVPEPAPPAPDIPTPLPEPVPVPVPMRNPDPVPNPQPEPTPAPEPPVIPEPAPPAPDIPSLLPEPSPASEPQQAETAPGPARLIITLSYGEGSQEVVLEREETTIGRAGSSDILLEHDTQTSRHHALLKHEASQYIIYDRRSISGVFVNGQKLIDDAGHLLVDGDHVRIGNYELVFRLGTPSPIN
;
A
#
# COMPACT_ATOMS: atom_id res chain seq x y z
N MET A 1 -9.72 -30.76 6.95
CA MET A 1 -8.97 -31.62 5.99
C MET A 1 -8.68 -30.79 4.76
N PRO A 2 -7.60 -31.04 4.01
CA PRO A 2 -7.31 -30.36 2.75
C PRO A 2 -8.46 -30.57 1.73
N THR A 3 -8.68 -29.59 0.87
CA THR A 3 -9.72 -29.65 -0.16
C THR A 3 -9.34 -30.56 -1.33
N LEU A 4 -8.02 -30.67 -1.63
CA LEU A 4 -7.47 -31.54 -2.67
C LEU A 4 -6.61 -32.62 -2.00
N GLU A 5 -6.64 -33.83 -2.57
CA GLU A 5 -5.87 -34.99 -2.11
C GLU A 5 -4.56 -35.13 -2.87
N GLU A 6 -3.56 -35.75 -2.25
CA GLU A 6 -2.31 -36.11 -2.94
C GLU A 6 -2.61 -37.10 -4.07
N GLY A 7 -1.96 -36.89 -5.21
CA GLY A 7 -2.21 -37.65 -6.44
C GLY A 7 -3.41 -37.17 -7.27
N GLN A 8 -4.25 -36.28 -6.75
CA GLN A 8 -5.36 -35.70 -7.49
C GLN A 8 -4.86 -34.77 -8.60
N VAL A 9 -5.61 -34.70 -9.71
CA VAL A 9 -5.42 -33.70 -10.76
C VAL A 9 -6.48 -32.62 -10.60
N PHE A 10 -6.04 -31.38 -10.45
CA PHE A 10 -6.88 -30.19 -10.43
C PHE A 10 -6.48 -29.30 -11.62
N GLU A 11 -7.37 -29.14 -12.59
CA GLU A 11 -7.05 -28.55 -13.89
C GLU A 11 -5.86 -29.28 -14.54
N ARG A 12 -4.75 -28.59 -14.78
CA ARG A 12 -3.50 -29.13 -15.27
C ARG A 12 -2.45 -29.38 -14.19
N TYR A 13 -2.86 -29.33 -12.93
CA TYR A 13 -1.96 -29.44 -11.78
C TYR A 13 -2.12 -30.79 -11.09
N PHE A 14 -1.07 -31.60 -11.13
CA PHE A 14 -0.99 -32.82 -10.33
C PHE A 14 -0.55 -32.47 -8.93
N ILE A 15 -1.38 -32.74 -7.93
CA ILE A 15 -1.13 -32.42 -6.53
C ILE A 15 -0.09 -33.37 -5.94
N ILE A 16 1.04 -32.84 -5.49
CA ILE A 16 2.11 -33.62 -4.88
C ILE A 16 1.88 -33.74 -3.37
N ARG A 17 1.61 -32.61 -2.69
CA ARG A 17 1.30 -32.59 -1.25
C ARG A 17 0.68 -31.28 -0.81
N TRP A 18 -0.01 -31.31 0.30
CA TRP A 18 -0.50 -30.11 0.98
C TRP A 18 0.65 -29.38 1.67
N LEU A 19 0.70 -28.04 1.57
CA LEU A 19 1.71 -27.18 2.20
C LEU A 19 1.20 -26.44 3.44
N GLY A 20 -0.10 -26.21 3.52
CA GLY A 20 -0.69 -25.50 4.64
C GLY A 20 -1.90 -24.66 4.27
N ASN A 21 -2.54 -24.12 5.32
CA ASN A 21 -3.67 -23.22 5.22
C ASN A 21 -3.29 -21.84 5.75
N GLY A 22 -3.64 -20.80 5.01
CA GLY A 22 -3.38 -19.40 5.36
C GLY A 22 -4.65 -18.56 5.30
N VAL A 23 -4.52 -17.24 5.57
CA VAL A 23 -5.64 -16.29 5.60
C VAL A 23 -6.41 -16.27 4.28
N SER A 24 -5.73 -16.42 3.14
CA SER A 24 -6.33 -16.32 1.80
C SER A 24 -6.71 -17.67 1.19
N GLY A 25 -6.31 -18.80 1.76
CA GLY A 25 -6.61 -20.11 1.21
C GLY A 25 -5.57 -21.19 1.50
N GLU A 26 -5.80 -22.35 0.93
CA GLU A 26 -4.95 -23.55 1.05
C GLU A 26 -3.86 -23.54 -0.01
N SER A 27 -2.65 -23.94 0.34
CA SER A 27 -1.51 -24.03 -0.56
C SER A 27 -1.05 -25.48 -0.74
N TYR A 28 -0.70 -25.83 -1.99
CA TYR A 28 -0.26 -27.15 -2.38
C TYR A 28 1.02 -27.05 -3.20
N GLU A 29 1.94 -27.99 -2.99
CA GLU A 29 2.97 -28.33 -3.98
C GLU A 29 2.31 -29.12 -5.11
N ALA A 30 2.43 -28.64 -6.31
CA ALA A 30 1.86 -29.30 -7.47
C ALA A 30 2.85 -29.31 -8.65
N LYS A 31 2.60 -30.19 -9.61
CA LYS A 31 3.30 -30.24 -10.88
C LYS A 31 2.37 -29.80 -11.99
N ASP A 32 2.73 -28.75 -12.70
CA ASP A 32 2.08 -28.41 -13.95
C ASP A 32 2.38 -29.50 -15.00
N ILE A 33 1.36 -30.24 -15.42
CA ILE A 33 1.52 -31.39 -16.32
C ILE A 33 1.91 -30.93 -17.72
N MET A 34 1.50 -29.75 -18.14
CA MET A 34 1.83 -29.22 -19.48
C MET A 34 3.25 -28.65 -19.52
N LEU A 35 3.63 -27.85 -18.52
CA LEU A 35 4.94 -27.20 -18.49
C LEU A 35 6.02 -28.06 -17.80
N GLN A 36 5.63 -29.21 -17.22
CA GLN A 36 6.52 -30.16 -16.52
C GLN A 36 7.32 -29.51 -15.38
N GLN A 37 6.80 -28.44 -14.79
CA GLN A 37 7.46 -27.71 -13.72
C GLN A 37 6.69 -27.76 -12.41
N LYS A 38 7.41 -27.64 -11.28
CA LYS A 38 6.78 -27.50 -9.97
C LYS A 38 6.24 -26.10 -9.77
N VAL A 39 5.04 -26.03 -9.22
CA VAL A 39 4.37 -24.78 -8.84
C VAL A 39 3.85 -24.88 -7.42
N THR A 40 3.60 -23.74 -6.79
CA THR A 40 2.71 -23.66 -5.64
C THR A 40 1.33 -23.29 -6.14
N LEU A 41 0.38 -24.20 -6.01
CA LEU A 41 -1.02 -23.97 -6.30
C LEU A 41 -1.71 -23.49 -5.02
N LYS A 42 -2.37 -22.34 -5.06
CA LYS A 42 -3.16 -21.82 -3.96
C LYS A 42 -4.62 -21.84 -4.34
N LEU A 43 -5.44 -22.58 -3.58
CA LEU A 43 -6.90 -22.48 -3.63
C LEU A 43 -7.34 -21.38 -2.70
N ILE A 44 -8.06 -20.43 -3.25
CA ILE A 44 -8.63 -19.33 -2.46
C ILE A 44 -9.78 -19.89 -1.61
N HIS A 45 -9.92 -19.43 -0.38
CA HIS A 45 -10.94 -19.92 0.55
C HIS A 45 -12.33 -19.96 -0.09
N PRO A 46 -13.06 -21.09 0.11
CA PRO A 46 -14.33 -21.31 -0.55
C PRO A 46 -15.39 -20.31 -0.05
N TRP A 47 -16.13 -19.80 -1.00
CA TRP A 47 -17.43 -19.17 -0.78
C TRP A 47 -18.52 -20.19 -1.02
N THR A 48 -19.61 -20.10 -0.31
CA THR A 48 -20.78 -20.93 -0.58
C THR A 48 -21.36 -20.60 -1.96
N LEU A 49 -21.28 -19.33 -2.36
CA LEU A 49 -21.61 -18.80 -3.67
C LEU A 49 -20.74 -17.56 -3.92
N LEU A 50 -19.86 -17.61 -4.91
CA LEU A 50 -19.05 -16.47 -5.32
C LEU A 50 -19.90 -15.52 -6.17
N PRO A 51 -20.14 -14.26 -5.75
CA PRO A 51 -20.84 -13.29 -6.58
C PRO A 51 -20.08 -13.01 -7.88
N ASP A 52 -20.79 -12.80 -8.99
CA ASP A 52 -20.17 -12.47 -10.27
C ASP A 52 -19.30 -11.21 -10.23
N SER A 53 -19.65 -10.25 -9.37
CA SER A 53 -18.84 -9.06 -9.13
C SER A 53 -17.48 -9.40 -8.52
N ALA A 54 -17.45 -10.31 -7.55
CA ALA A 54 -16.22 -10.78 -6.91
C ALA A 54 -15.36 -11.58 -7.91
N ARG A 55 -15.99 -12.47 -8.71
CA ARG A 55 -15.32 -13.21 -9.77
C ARG A 55 -14.65 -12.27 -10.77
N ARG A 56 -15.37 -11.30 -11.32
CA ARG A 56 -14.80 -10.30 -12.23
C ARG A 56 -13.68 -9.48 -11.58
N GLN A 57 -13.80 -9.16 -10.29
CA GLN A 57 -12.75 -8.44 -9.58
C GLN A 57 -11.50 -9.28 -9.40
N PHE A 58 -11.63 -10.56 -9.04
CA PHE A 58 -10.50 -11.49 -8.94
C PHE A 58 -9.69 -11.53 -10.23
N PHE A 59 -10.37 -11.80 -11.37
CA PHE A 59 -9.69 -11.89 -12.66
C PHE A 59 -8.99 -10.58 -13.04
N ARG A 60 -9.61 -9.44 -12.76
CA ARG A 60 -9.04 -8.12 -13.01
C ARG A 60 -7.79 -7.85 -12.16
N GLU A 61 -7.85 -8.16 -10.87
CA GLU A 61 -6.70 -8.01 -9.95
C GLU A 61 -5.57 -8.97 -10.35
N MET A 62 -5.88 -10.24 -10.60
CA MET A 62 -4.86 -11.23 -10.98
C MET A 62 -4.22 -10.92 -12.35
N GLN A 63 -4.98 -10.41 -13.30
CA GLN A 63 -4.43 -9.95 -14.57
C GLN A 63 -3.39 -8.84 -14.40
N GLY A 64 -3.63 -7.90 -13.51
CA GLY A 64 -2.68 -6.83 -13.21
C GLY A 64 -1.49 -7.32 -12.40
N ILE A 65 -1.73 -8.10 -11.34
CA ILE A 65 -0.67 -8.66 -10.49
C ILE A 65 0.23 -9.62 -11.29
N GLY A 66 -0.31 -10.40 -12.20
CA GLY A 66 0.46 -11.31 -13.07
C GLY A 66 1.43 -10.60 -14.02
N ARG A 67 1.25 -9.29 -14.26
CA ARG A 67 2.17 -8.47 -15.06
C ARG A 67 3.29 -7.85 -14.23
N LEU A 68 3.21 -7.92 -12.90
CA LEU A 68 4.25 -7.38 -12.03
C LEU A 68 5.52 -8.23 -12.18
N ASN A 69 6.64 -7.57 -12.43
CA ASN A 69 7.95 -8.20 -12.56
C ASN A 69 8.97 -7.48 -11.69
N HIS A 70 9.39 -8.12 -10.61
CA HIS A 70 10.38 -7.56 -9.68
C HIS A 70 11.16 -8.70 -9.03
N SER A 71 12.46 -8.50 -8.79
CA SER A 71 13.37 -9.53 -8.27
C SER A 71 12.93 -10.14 -6.94
N TYR A 72 12.15 -9.40 -6.15
CA TYR A 72 11.68 -9.80 -4.82
C TYR A 72 10.19 -10.14 -4.78
N LEU A 73 9.57 -10.40 -5.94
CA LEU A 73 8.19 -10.88 -6.02
C LEU A 73 8.15 -12.32 -6.50
N ALA A 74 7.31 -13.14 -5.88
CA ALA A 74 6.96 -14.45 -6.38
C ALA A 74 6.00 -14.29 -7.56
N SER A 75 6.48 -14.56 -8.79
CA SER A 75 5.68 -14.41 -10.00
C SER A 75 4.44 -15.29 -9.96
N VAL A 76 3.28 -14.70 -10.30
CA VAL A 76 2.07 -15.43 -10.63
C VAL A 76 2.23 -16.01 -12.03
N LEU A 77 2.10 -17.33 -12.16
CA LEU A 77 2.28 -18.06 -13.40
C LEU A 77 0.94 -18.32 -14.09
N ASP A 78 -0.11 -18.51 -13.28
CA ASP A 78 -1.45 -18.79 -13.75
C ASP A 78 -2.48 -18.50 -12.67
N TYR A 79 -3.71 -18.27 -13.06
CA TYR A 79 -4.86 -18.10 -12.17
C TYR A 79 -6.15 -18.46 -12.92
N GLY A 80 -7.14 -18.90 -12.18
CA GLY A 80 -8.40 -19.31 -12.79
C GLY A 80 -9.47 -19.69 -11.79
N GLU A 81 -10.48 -20.34 -12.32
CA GLU A 81 -11.59 -20.92 -11.56
C GLU A 81 -11.92 -22.32 -12.08
N ASN A 82 -12.06 -23.26 -11.17
CA ASN A 82 -12.54 -24.60 -11.48
C ASN A 82 -13.62 -25.01 -10.47
N ASN A 83 -14.80 -25.38 -10.97
CA ASN A 83 -15.96 -25.79 -10.16
C ASN A 83 -16.28 -24.79 -9.02
N GLY A 84 -16.24 -23.48 -9.34
CA GLY A 84 -16.51 -22.42 -8.38
C GLY A 84 -15.35 -22.15 -7.40
N LYS A 85 -14.20 -22.79 -7.55
CA LYS A 85 -13.01 -22.57 -6.73
C LYS A 85 -12.00 -21.72 -7.50
N LEU A 86 -11.71 -20.54 -6.98
CA LEU A 86 -10.64 -19.69 -7.50
C LEU A 86 -9.27 -20.25 -7.11
N TYR A 87 -8.32 -20.16 -8.03
CA TYR A 87 -6.94 -20.58 -7.76
C TYR A 87 -5.91 -19.62 -8.33
N VAL A 88 -4.72 -19.66 -7.74
CA VAL A 88 -3.52 -18.98 -8.23
C VAL A 88 -2.35 -19.96 -8.20
N ALA A 89 -1.66 -20.10 -9.33
CA ALA A 89 -0.41 -20.85 -9.42
C ALA A 89 0.76 -19.86 -9.46
N ARG A 90 1.76 -20.08 -8.62
CA ARG A 90 2.97 -19.27 -8.56
C ARG A 90 4.23 -20.14 -8.58
N ARG A 91 5.38 -19.48 -8.82
CA ARG A 91 6.68 -20.15 -8.78
C ARG A 91 6.86 -20.90 -7.45
N TYR A 92 7.23 -22.17 -7.54
CA TYR A 92 7.56 -22.98 -6.37
C TYR A 92 8.92 -22.60 -5.80
N THR A 93 9.01 -22.50 -4.48
CA THR A 93 10.27 -22.33 -3.74
C THR A 93 10.51 -23.53 -2.86
N THR A 94 11.64 -24.19 -3.04
CA THR A 94 11.98 -25.42 -2.30
C THR A 94 12.13 -25.20 -0.79
N SER A 95 12.50 -23.98 -0.39
CA SER A 95 12.68 -23.61 1.01
C SER A 95 11.40 -23.20 1.72
N GLY A 96 10.28 -23.03 0.98
CA GLY A 96 9.01 -22.57 1.55
C GLY A 96 9.05 -21.14 2.04
N SER A 97 8.31 -20.85 3.11
CA SER A 97 8.31 -19.53 3.77
C SER A 97 9.44 -19.41 4.79
N ILE A 98 9.62 -18.23 5.37
CA ILE A 98 10.61 -17.99 6.44
C ILE A 98 10.33 -18.80 7.71
N LEU A 99 9.09 -19.27 7.91
CA LEU A 99 8.76 -20.21 8.97
C LEU A 99 9.38 -21.59 8.75
N GLY A 100 9.88 -21.85 7.53
CA GLY A 100 10.51 -23.10 7.16
C GLY A 100 9.50 -24.21 6.84
N ASN A 101 10.05 -25.38 6.57
CA ASN A 101 9.29 -26.61 6.36
C ASN A 101 9.51 -27.53 7.57
N GLU A 102 8.48 -28.26 7.98
CA GLU A 102 8.59 -29.32 9.02
C GLU A 102 9.19 -28.84 10.35
N GLY A 103 8.84 -27.60 10.78
CA GLY A 103 9.33 -27.04 12.04
C GLY A 103 10.77 -26.50 12.01
N ARG A 104 11.41 -26.47 10.86
CA ARG A 104 12.71 -25.81 10.67
C ARG A 104 12.52 -24.37 10.26
N MET A 105 12.58 -23.43 11.22
CA MET A 105 12.70 -22.01 10.90
C MET A 105 14.06 -21.72 10.27
N TRP A 106 14.07 -21.09 9.10
CA TRP A 106 15.30 -20.68 8.44
C TRP A 106 16.01 -19.52 9.14
N PHE A 107 15.22 -18.60 9.65
CA PHE A 107 15.67 -17.40 10.34
C PHE A 107 15.11 -17.43 11.76
N ARG A 108 15.97 -17.78 12.73
CA ARG A 108 15.57 -17.89 14.15
C ARG A 108 15.75 -16.57 14.86
N PRO A 109 14.69 -15.90 15.29
CA PRO A 109 14.81 -14.69 16.09
C PRO A 109 15.43 -14.97 17.47
N PRO A 110 16.14 -13.99 18.10
CA PRO A 110 16.40 -12.67 17.54
C PRO A 110 17.47 -12.72 16.43
N LEU A 111 17.24 -11.96 15.36
CA LEU A 111 18.23 -11.78 14.29
C LEU A 111 19.23 -10.68 14.69
N LYS A 112 20.40 -10.68 14.06
CA LYS A 112 21.31 -9.55 14.14
C LYS A 112 20.61 -8.29 13.59
N ILE A 113 20.78 -7.15 14.27
CA ILE A 113 20.10 -5.90 13.92
C ILE A 113 20.34 -5.53 12.47
N SER A 114 21.59 -5.62 12.01
CA SER A 114 21.96 -5.29 10.62
C SER A 114 21.30 -6.20 9.58
N GLU A 115 21.10 -7.49 9.90
CA GLU A 115 20.41 -8.45 9.02
C GLU A 115 18.91 -8.15 8.98
N ALA A 116 18.27 -7.99 10.14
CA ALA A 116 16.83 -7.70 10.25
C ALA A 116 16.47 -6.41 9.51
N ILE A 117 17.29 -5.36 9.62
CA ILE A 117 17.10 -4.09 8.92
C ILE A 117 17.25 -4.27 7.40
N ARG A 118 18.30 -4.96 6.94
CA ARG A 118 18.51 -5.20 5.49
C ARG A 118 17.38 -6.03 4.89
N TYR A 119 16.95 -7.08 5.58
CA TYR A 119 15.82 -7.92 5.15
C TYR A 119 14.51 -7.13 5.08
N SER A 120 14.26 -6.28 6.08
CA SER A 120 13.09 -5.39 6.04
C SER A 120 13.16 -4.41 4.86
N HIS A 121 14.35 -3.89 4.54
CA HIS A 121 14.53 -3.02 3.38
C HIS A 121 14.35 -3.75 2.05
N GLN A 122 14.78 -5.00 1.93
CA GLN A 122 14.50 -5.85 0.78
C GLN A 122 12.99 -5.98 0.54
N LEU A 123 12.23 -6.32 1.59
CA LEU A 123 10.77 -6.43 1.52
C LEU A 123 10.10 -5.08 1.22
N ALA A 124 10.64 -3.99 1.78
CA ALA A 124 10.14 -2.63 1.49
C ALA A 124 10.31 -2.25 0.02
N LYS A 125 11.38 -2.67 -0.65
CA LYS A 125 11.54 -2.46 -2.11
C LYS A 125 10.44 -3.16 -2.91
N ALA A 126 10.10 -4.41 -2.54
CA ALA A 126 9.02 -5.15 -3.18
C ALA A 126 7.66 -4.49 -2.95
N LEU A 127 7.38 -4.08 -1.70
CA LEU A 127 6.14 -3.41 -1.33
C LEU A 127 6.00 -2.04 -2.01
N ALA A 128 7.05 -1.24 -2.04
CA ALA A 128 7.05 0.03 -2.75
C ALA A 128 6.81 -0.15 -4.26
N TYR A 129 7.39 -1.19 -4.86
CA TYR A 129 7.16 -1.51 -6.26
C TYR A 129 5.67 -1.78 -6.53
N ILE A 130 5.01 -2.62 -5.72
CA ILE A 130 3.58 -2.89 -5.91
C ILE A 130 2.72 -1.66 -5.63
N HIS A 131 3.06 -0.84 -4.62
CA HIS A 131 2.36 0.42 -4.32
C HIS A 131 2.42 1.39 -5.51
N ASN A 132 3.57 1.53 -6.15
CA ASN A 132 3.75 2.38 -7.34
C ASN A 132 2.95 1.89 -8.55
N HIS A 133 2.55 0.61 -8.57
CA HIS A 133 1.68 0.03 -9.60
C HIS A 133 0.20 0.00 -9.18
N GLY A 134 -0.16 0.66 -8.08
CA GLY A 134 -1.54 0.75 -7.60
C GLY A 134 -2.05 -0.49 -6.87
N TYR A 135 -1.17 -1.41 -6.48
CA TYR A 135 -1.51 -2.61 -5.71
C TYR A 135 -1.09 -2.51 -4.27
N LEU A 136 -1.80 -3.21 -3.39
CA LEU A 136 -1.50 -3.34 -1.98
C LEU A 136 -1.33 -4.83 -1.65
N HIS A 137 -0.41 -5.13 -0.73
CA HIS A 137 -0.31 -6.51 -0.24
C HIS A 137 -1.49 -6.85 0.66
N GLY A 138 -1.76 -6.01 1.65
CA GLY A 138 -2.93 -6.07 2.54
C GLY A 138 -3.02 -7.31 3.44
N GLY A 139 -2.01 -8.16 3.44
CA GLY A 139 -1.96 -9.39 4.24
C GLY A 139 -0.55 -9.92 4.45
N LEU A 140 0.42 -9.01 4.64
CA LEU A 140 1.81 -9.36 4.88
C LEU A 140 1.95 -10.13 6.20
N THR A 141 2.43 -11.37 6.11
CA THR A 141 2.70 -12.27 7.23
C THR A 141 3.97 -13.06 6.96
N PHE A 142 4.49 -13.74 7.97
CA PHE A 142 5.66 -14.62 7.80
C PHE A 142 5.44 -15.73 6.78
N THR A 143 4.19 -16.18 6.58
CA THR A 143 3.87 -17.25 5.62
C THR A 143 3.95 -16.79 4.17
N ASN A 144 3.84 -15.48 3.91
CA ASN A 144 3.85 -14.89 2.57
C ASN A 144 5.24 -14.38 2.16
N ILE A 145 6.25 -14.54 3.02
CA ILE A 145 7.64 -14.26 2.74
C ILE A 145 8.33 -15.59 2.44
N LEU A 146 8.66 -15.84 1.19
CA LEU A 146 9.29 -17.06 0.73
C LEU A 146 10.80 -16.93 0.75
N VAL A 147 11.50 -18.02 0.94
CA VAL A 147 12.96 -18.07 0.99
C VAL A 147 13.53 -18.64 -0.30
N LEU A 148 14.41 -17.88 -0.93
CA LEU A 148 15.28 -18.35 -2.00
C LEU A 148 16.57 -18.90 -1.37
N ARG A 149 16.85 -20.18 -1.58
CA ARG A 149 18.11 -20.80 -1.23
C ARG A 149 18.77 -21.41 -2.44
N GLY A 150 20.07 -21.30 -2.51
CA GLY A 150 20.90 -21.91 -3.52
C GLY A 150 22.38 -21.86 -3.11
N PRO A 151 23.22 -22.73 -3.68
CA PRO A 151 24.63 -22.87 -3.28
C PRO A 151 25.47 -21.59 -3.45
N ASN A 152 25.03 -20.65 -4.29
CA ASN A 152 25.72 -19.36 -4.48
C ASN A 152 25.17 -18.25 -3.57
N VAL A 153 24.18 -18.53 -2.75
CA VAL A 153 23.34 -17.58 -2.06
C VAL A 153 23.71 -17.50 -0.57
N GLU A 154 24.17 -18.61 0.00
CA GLU A 154 24.46 -18.72 1.44
C GLU A 154 25.77 -18.04 1.85
N ASN A 155 26.67 -17.76 0.92
CA ASN A 155 27.99 -17.19 1.18
C ASN A 155 28.10 -15.69 0.85
N ASP A 156 27.04 -15.07 0.35
CA ASP A 156 27.02 -13.63 0.04
C ASP A 156 26.51 -12.85 1.25
N PRO A 157 27.34 -11.99 1.89
CA PRO A 157 26.91 -11.15 3.01
C PRO A 157 25.85 -10.12 2.61
N ASN A 158 25.66 -9.85 1.32
CA ASN A 158 24.63 -8.96 0.77
C ASN A 158 23.41 -9.72 0.24
N HIS A 159 23.33 -11.02 0.54
CA HIS A 159 22.25 -11.85 0.06
C HIS A 159 20.86 -11.32 0.46
N GLU A 160 19.99 -11.20 -0.50
CA GLU A 160 18.59 -10.78 -0.36
C GLU A 160 17.68 -12.02 -0.60
N PRO A 161 17.43 -12.82 0.47
CA PRO A 161 16.90 -14.18 0.32
C PRO A 161 15.40 -14.27 0.08
N PHE A 162 14.65 -13.17 0.05
CA PHE A 162 13.20 -13.22 0.15
C PHE A 162 12.47 -12.90 -1.14
N LEU A 163 11.34 -13.60 -1.33
CA LEU A 163 10.30 -13.26 -2.30
C LEU A 163 9.00 -13.00 -1.56
N LEU A 164 8.34 -11.92 -1.91
CA LEU A 164 7.00 -11.59 -1.44
C LEU A 164 5.96 -12.28 -2.30
N ALA A 165 5.02 -13.01 -1.68
CA ALA A 165 3.98 -13.79 -2.33
C ALA A 165 2.57 -13.35 -1.90
N ASP A 166 1.56 -13.79 -2.65
CA ASP A 166 0.14 -13.68 -2.29
C ASP A 166 -0.37 -12.23 -2.22
N ILE A 167 0.14 -11.35 -3.10
CA ILE A 167 -0.23 -9.93 -3.20
C ILE A 167 -1.75 -9.78 -3.37
N GLY A 168 -2.38 -8.98 -2.52
CA GLY A 168 -3.80 -8.64 -2.59
C GLY A 168 -4.77 -9.74 -2.18
N LEU A 169 -4.36 -11.01 -2.12
CA LEU A 169 -5.27 -12.14 -1.89
C LEU A 169 -5.98 -12.08 -0.54
N ALA A 170 -5.28 -11.71 0.53
CA ALA A 170 -5.90 -11.58 1.85
C ALA A 170 -6.95 -10.45 1.88
N ASN A 171 -6.68 -9.34 1.20
CA ASN A 171 -7.61 -8.23 1.05
C ASN A 171 -8.82 -8.64 0.21
N PHE A 172 -8.59 -9.35 -0.90
CA PHE A 172 -9.66 -9.89 -1.73
C PHE A 172 -10.61 -10.79 -0.92
N VAL A 173 -10.08 -11.76 -0.17
CA VAL A 173 -10.86 -12.67 0.67
C VAL A 173 -11.68 -11.91 1.73
N ARG A 174 -11.12 -10.87 2.33
CA ARG A 174 -11.87 -10.06 3.31
C ARG A 174 -12.98 -9.23 2.70
N ARG A 175 -12.80 -8.71 1.49
CA ARG A 175 -13.81 -7.88 0.82
C ARG A 175 -14.99 -8.70 0.31
N PHE A 176 -14.72 -9.90 -0.19
CA PHE A 176 -15.70 -10.72 -0.89
C PHE A 176 -15.95 -12.07 -0.21
N GLY A 177 -15.17 -12.43 0.79
CA GLY A 177 -15.25 -13.70 1.48
C GLY A 177 -16.38 -13.76 2.50
N GLN A 178 -16.37 -14.84 3.23
CA GLN A 178 -17.36 -15.37 4.17
C GLN A 178 -18.07 -14.34 5.05
N THR A 179 -19.28 -14.69 5.48
CA THR A 179 -20.07 -13.97 6.53
C THR A 179 -19.32 -13.83 7.86
N GLN A 180 -18.34 -14.70 8.11
CA GLN A 180 -17.42 -14.61 9.26
C GLN A 180 -15.97 -14.70 8.73
N PRO A 181 -15.34 -13.56 8.42
CA PRO A 181 -13.92 -13.57 8.04
C PRO A 181 -13.06 -14.07 9.21
N PRO A 182 -11.96 -14.77 8.91
CA PRO A 182 -11.01 -15.17 9.94
C PRO A 182 -10.45 -13.94 10.68
N PRO A 183 -10.05 -14.09 11.96
CA PRO A 183 -9.44 -13.01 12.72
C PRO A 183 -8.29 -12.37 11.93
N LEU A 184 -8.13 -11.07 12.12
CA LEU A 184 -7.04 -10.35 11.51
C LEU A 184 -5.69 -10.90 12.02
N PRO A 185 -4.70 -11.12 11.14
CA PRO A 185 -3.39 -11.54 11.60
C PRO A 185 -2.77 -10.46 12.51
N ILE A 186 -1.86 -10.89 13.37
CA ILE A 186 -1.17 -9.99 14.30
C ILE A 186 -0.47 -8.82 13.59
N THR A 187 -0.07 -9.02 12.33
CA THR A 187 0.56 -8.02 11.48
C THR A 187 -0.41 -7.00 10.89
N ALA A 188 -1.73 -7.24 10.96
CA ALA A 188 -2.71 -6.31 10.40
C ALA A 188 -2.69 -4.97 11.16
N ALA A 189 -2.76 -3.89 10.40
CA ALA A 189 -2.79 -2.54 10.94
C ALA A 189 -4.16 -2.18 11.53
N PRO A 190 -4.25 -1.22 12.47
CA PRO A 190 -5.51 -0.79 13.10
C PRO A 190 -6.61 -0.43 12.11
N GLU A 191 -6.30 0.29 11.04
CA GLU A 191 -7.26 0.67 10.01
C GLU A 191 -7.86 -0.51 9.25
N GLN A 192 -7.25 -1.69 9.31
CA GLN A 192 -7.79 -2.90 8.68
C GLN A 192 -8.96 -3.51 9.46
N LEU A 193 -9.15 -3.13 10.72
CA LEU A 193 -10.37 -3.43 11.50
C LEU A 193 -11.60 -2.86 10.79
N GLY A 194 -11.49 -1.63 10.29
CA GLY A 194 -12.49 -0.97 9.43
C GLY A 194 -12.47 -1.42 7.97
N LYS A 195 -11.91 -2.58 7.65
CA LYS A 195 -11.78 -3.16 6.28
C LYS A 195 -11.02 -2.28 5.28
N ARG A 196 -10.25 -1.31 5.77
CA ARG A 196 -9.47 -0.41 4.93
C ARG A 196 -8.03 -0.90 4.83
N VAL A 197 -7.51 -0.99 3.61
CA VAL A 197 -6.11 -1.30 3.32
C VAL A 197 -5.51 -0.16 2.50
N ILE A 198 -4.37 0.34 2.95
CA ILE A 198 -3.64 1.45 2.33
C ILE A 198 -2.13 1.13 2.37
N PRO A 199 -1.28 1.85 1.64
CA PRO A 199 0.17 1.61 1.68
C PRO A 199 0.77 1.62 3.10
N ALA A 200 0.27 2.49 3.97
CA ALA A 200 0.69 2.56 5.37
C ALA A 200 0.31 1.30 6.18
N SER A 201 -0.71 0.52 5.74
CA SER A 201 -1.04 -0.77 6.37
C SER A 201 0.05 -1.81 6.15
N ASP A 202 0.63 -1.84 4.95
CA ASP A 202 1.76 -2.73 4.65
C ASP A 202 3.03 -2.29 5.38
N GLN A 203 3.23 -0.98 5.61
CA GLN A 203 4.32 -0.45 6.45
C GLN A 203 4.19 -0.92 7.90
N PHE A 204 2.99 -0.83 8.49
CA PHE A 204 2.72 -1.32 9.82
C PHE A 204 3.01 -2.83 9.93
N ALA A 205 2.53 -3.61 8.97
CA ALA A 205 2.77 -5.05 8.94
C ALA A 205 4.26 -5.38 8.88
N LEU A 206 5.03 -4.66 8.05
CA LEU A 206 6.49 -4.81 7.99
C LEU A 206 7.16 -4.45 9.32
N ALA A 207 6.68 -3.40 10.00
CA ALA A 207 7.21 -3.01 11.32
C ALA A 207 6.95 -4.07 12.40
N VAL A 208 5.77 -4.73 12.37
CA VAL A 208 5.47 -5.89 13.25
C VAL A 208 6.42 -7.06 12.99
N LEU A 209 6.72 -7.36 11.72
CA LEU A 209 7.67 -8.42 11.35
C LEU A 209 9.08 -8.08 11.82
N LEU A 210 9.55 -6.87 11.58
CA LEU A 210 10.86 -6.40 12.04
C LEU A 210 10.97 -6.45 13.57
N PHE A 211 9.96 -5.95 14.28
CA PHE A 211 9.92 -6.05 15.75
C PHE A 211 10.07 -7.51 16.20
N SER A 212 9.34 -8.42 15.55
CA SER A 212 9.37 -9.85 15.88
C SER A 212 10.75 -10.46 15.59
N TRP A 213 11.43 -10.04 14.56
CA TRP A 213 12.81 -10.49 14.27
C TRP A 213 13.81 -9.97 15.30
N LEU A 214 13.64 -8.73 15.79
CA LEU A 214 14.56 -8.12 16.74
C LEU A 214 14.31 -8.59 18.20
N ALA A 215 13.04 -8.81 18.57
CA ALA A 215 12.62 -9.13 19.94
C ALA A 215 12.36 -10.63 20.20
N ALA A 216 12.43 -11.49 19.18
CA ALA A 216 12.01 -12.91 19.22
C ALA A 216 10.54 -13.12 19.63
N ARG A 217 9.74 -12.08 19.62
CA ARG A 217 8.30 -12.11 19.87
C ARG A 217 7.61 -10.92 19.18
N PRO A 218 6.33 -11.02 18.84
CA PRO A 218 5.60 -9.90 18.29
C PRO A 218 5.40 -8.75 19.31
N PRO A 219 5.09 -7.54 18.85
CA PRO A 219 4.84 -6.38 19.72
C PRO A 219 3.57 -6.52 20.56
N TYR A 220 2.59 -7.27 20.07
CA TYR A 220 1.27 -7.48 20.69
C TYR A 220 1.12 -8.96 21.10
N LEU A 221 0.51 -9.22 22.26
CA LEU A 221 0.32 -10.57 22.81
C LEU A 221 -1.05 -10.68 23.47
N GLY A 222 -1.65 -11.87 23.40
CA GLY A 222 -2.92 -12.16 24.05
C GLY A 222 -3.98 -12.69 23.08
N SER A 223 -5.25 -12.61 23.47
CA SER A 223 -6.39 -12.93 22.61
C SER A 223 -6.50 -11.95 21.44
N PRO A 224 -7.26 -12.27 20.39
CA PRO A 224 -7.51 -11.32 19.30
C PRO A 224 -8.01 -9.96 19.78
N GLU A 225 -8.91 -9.94 20.74
CA GLU A 225 -9.49 -8.73 21.33
C GLU A 225 -8.45 -7.92 22.10
N GLU A 226 -7.59 -8.59 22.87
CA GLU A 226 -6.48 -7.93 23.58
C GLU A 226 -5.46 -7.34 22.62
N ILE A 227 -5.15 -8.05 21.52
CA ILE A 227 -4.26 -7.56 20.48
C ILE A 227 -4.84 -6.34 19.78
N GLU A 228 -6.14 -6.34 19.47
CA GLU A 228 -6.82 -5.17 18.90
C GLU A 228 -6.76 -3.99 19.86
N HIS A 229 -7.07 -4.20 21.12
CA HIS A 229 -6.99 -3.15 22.15
C HIS A 229 -5.56 -2.58 22.28
N GLN A 230 -4.54 -3.44 22.33
CA GLN A 230 -3.15 -3.00 22.40
C GLN A 230 -2.75 -2.15 21.18
N LYS A 231 -3.19 -2.53 19.98
CA LYS A 231 -2.94 -1.77 18.75
C LYS A 231 -3.59 -0.38 18.79
N LEU A 232 -4.80 -0.26 19.32
CA LEU A 232 -5.55 1.00 19.40
C LEU A 232 -5.04 1.93 20.51
N THR A 233 -4.41 1.38 21.56
CA THR A 233 -3.88 2.15 22.70
C THR A 233 -2.37 2.35 22.68
N GLU A 234 -1.70 1.94 21.58
CA GLU A 234 -0.22 1.97 21.45
C GLU A 234 0.52 1.25 22.58
N SER A 235 -0.15 0.30 23.21
CA SER A 235 0.43 -0.46 24.33
C SER A 235 1.37 -1.54 23.82
N ILE A 236 2.58 -1.13 23.38
CA ILE A 236 3.64 -2.03 22.94
C ILE A 236 4.80 -2.07 23.95
N ALA A 237 5.38 -3.24 24.10
CA ALA A 237 6.58 -3.39 24.91
C ALA A 237 7.75 -2.59 24.32
N SER A 238 8.63 -2.07 25.20
CA SER A 238 9.87 -1.45 24.72
C SER A 238 10.74 -2.48 24.01
N LEU A 239 11.12 -2.19 22.77
CA LEU A 239 11.99 -3.06 21.97
C LEU A 239 13.39 -3.16 22.62
N ARG A 240 13.88 -2.04 23.18
CA ARG A 240 15.16 -2.00 23.92
C ARG A 240 15.15 -2.80 25.22
N ALA A 241 14.01 -2.88 25.88
CA ALA A 241 13.88 -3.74 27.07
C ALA A 241 13.95 -5.24 26.72
N LEU A 242 13.58 -5.60 25.48
CA LEU A 242 13.61 -6.97 24.95
C LEU A 242 14.93 -7.31 24.27
N ASN A 243 15.57 -6.32 23.65
CA ASN A 243 16.87 -6.47 22.97
C ASN A 243 17.73 -5.24 23.24
N THR A 244 18.69 -5.34 24.13
CA THR A 244 19.55 -4.23 24.58
C THR A 244 20.52 -3.73 23.53
N GLU A 245 20.73 -4.47 22.44
CA GLU A 245 21.55 -4.03 21.31
C GLU A 245 20.83 -2.99 20.43
N VAL A 246 19.49 -2.89 20.54
CA VAL A 246 18.70 -1.91 19.78
C VAL A 246 18.93 -0.51 20.35
N THR A 247 19.27 0.43 19.48
CA THR A 247 19.46 1.83 19.89
C THR A 247 18.13 2.55 20.16
N SER A 248 18.17 3.67 20.88
CA SER A 248 16.96 4.50 21.09
C SER A 248 16.39 5.06 19.79
N GLU A 249 17.26 5.35 18.82
CA GLU A 249 16.87 5.83 17.50
C GLU A 249 16.15 4.73 16.71
N GLN A 250 16.68 3.51 16.69
CA GLN A 250 16.05 2.38 16.02
C GLN A 250 14.66 2.06 16.62
N GLU A 251 14.55 2.06 17.96
CA GLU A 251 13.26 1.87 18.62
C GLU A 251 12.27 2.99 18.26
N ALA A 252 12.69 4.25 18.21
CA ALA A 252 11.83 5.37 17.86
C ALA A 252 11.32 5.25 16.41
N ILE A 253 12.18 4.86 15.47
CA ILE A 253 11.81 4.63 14.06
C ILE A 253 10.78 3.50 13.95
N VAL A 254 11.00 2.36 14.62
CA VAL A 254 10.07 1.23 14.61
C VAL A 254 8.74 1.59 15.27
N ARG A 255 8.77 2.29 16.41
CA ARG A 255 7.57 2.74 17.12
C ARG A 255 6.73 3.69 16.28
N ARG A 256 7.35 4.61 15.55
CA ARG A 256 6.66 5.48 14.61
C ARG A 256 5.95 4.69 13.50
N ALA A 257 6.58 3.64 12.95
CA ALA A 257 5.93 2.80 11.94
C ALA A 257 4.76 1.96 12.50
N LEU A 258 4.71 1.76 13.84
CA LEU A 258 3.64 1.08 14.57
C LEU A 258 2.59 2.04 15.16
N ALA A 259 2.62 3.33 14.83
CA ALA A 259 1.62 4.30 15.29
C ALA A 259 0.21 3.87 14.86
N VAL A 260 -0.78 4.15 15.72
CA VAL A 260 -2.19 3.83 15.46
C VAL A 260 -2.65 4.50 14.18
N TYR A 261 -2.36 5.78 14.05
CA TYR A 261 -2.80 6.59 12.91
C TYR A 261 -1.81 6.49 11.75
N PRO A 262 -2.29 6.16 10.55
CA PRO A 262 -1.42 6.01 9.37
C PRO A 262 -0.62 7.26 9.01
N ASP A 263 -1.17 8.45 9.26
CA ASP A 263 -0.54 9.75 8.99
C ASP A 263 0.55 10.14 10.00
N GLU A 264 0.66 9.43 11.11
CA GLU A 264 1.76 9.59 12.09
C GLU A 264 2.96 8.69 11.74
N ARG A 265 2.76 7.71 10.87
CA ARG A 265 3.81 6.81 10.39
C ARG A 265 4.79 7.55 9.46
N HIS A 266 5.76 6.85 8.92
CA HIS A 266 6.63 7.38 7.88
C HIS A 266 5.83 7.61 6.59
N SER A 267 6.22 8.61 5.79
CA SER A 267 5.49 9.00 4.56
C SER A 267 5.44 7.88 3.52
N SER A 268 6.42 6.96 3.57
CA SER A 268 6.47 5.78 2.73
C SER A 268 7.17 4.62 3.43
N ILE A 269 6.95 3.41 2.92
CA ILE A 269 7.62 2.20 3.44
C ILE A 269 9.13 2.22 3.18
N LEU A 270 9.58 2.90 2.12
CA LEU A 270 11.01 3.08 1.85
C LEU A 270 11.64 4.07 2.82
N GLU A 271 10.98 5.20 3.12
CA GLU A 271 11.47 6.15 4.13
C GLU A 271 11.67 5.45 5.49
N PHE A 272 10.69 4.66 5.93
CA PHE A 272 10.81 3.87 7.15
C PHE A 272 12.09 3.03 7.18
N THR A 273 12.32 2.23 6.13
CA THR A 273 13.47 1.32 6.14
C THR A 273 14.79 1.99 5.79
N GLN A 274 14.78 3.11 5.06
CA GLN A 274 15.97 3.94 4.82
C GLN A 274 16.43 4.63 6.11
N ALA A 275 15.51 5.14 6.93
CA ALA A 275 15.85 5.68 8.24
C ALA A 275 16.56 4.63 9.11
N LEU A 276 16.08 3.37 9.10
CA LEU A 276 16.76 2.28 9.81
C LEU A 276 18.13 1.94 9.23
N LEU A 277 18.26 1.90 7.89
CA LEU A 277 19.55 1.64 7.24
C LEU A 277 20.59 2.68 7.61
N ALA A 278 20.21 3.94 7.74
CA ALA A 278 21.11 5.01 8.15
C ALA A 278 21.73 4.75 9.52
N THR A 279 21.01 4.05 10.43
CA THR A 279 21.50 3.75 11.79
C THR A 279 22.57 2.65 11.83
N ILE A 280 22.71 1.86 10.77
CA ILE A 280 23.70 0.75 10.68
C ILE A 280 24.80 1.01 9.67
N THR A 281 24.67 2.05 8.84
CA THR A 281 25.71 2.48 7.92
C THR A 281 26.69 3.34 8.69
N PRO A 282 28.02 3.04 8.65
CA PRO A 282 28.98 3.94 9.27
C PRO A 282 28.81 5.33 8.66
N GLN A 283 28.46 6.31 9.46
CA GLN A 283 28.55 7.69 9.02
C GLN A 283 30.00 7.92 8.64
N ALA A 284 30.26 8.23 7.35
CA ALA A 284 31.53 8.79 6.94
C ALA A 284 31.71 10.00 7.88
N GLN A 285 32.68 9.91 8.79
CA GLN A 285 33.04 11.06 9.62
C GLN A 285 33.21 12.23 8.63
N PRO A 286 32.59 13.39 8.89
CA PRO A 286 32.87 14.57 8.10
C PRO A 286 34.38 14.67 8.07
N SER A 287 34.96 14.58 6.87
CA SER A 287 36.42 14.69 6.66
C SER A 287 36.87 15.84 7.53
N ALA A 288 37.73 15.54 8.50
CA ALA A 288 38.35 16.58 9.30
C ALA A 288 38.74 17.68 8.31
N GLN A 289 38.27 18.89 8.54
CA GLN A 289 38.68 20.03 7.72
C GLN A 289 40.17 19.91 7.58
N PRO A 290 40.71 19.99 6.36
CA PRO A 290 42.16 19.94 6.20
C PRO A 290 42.74 20.98 7.17
N GLU A 291 43.62 20.54 8.05
CA GLU A 291 44.34 21.47 8.93
C GLU A 291 44.85 22.61 8.07
N PRO A 292 44.73 23.87 8.50
CA PRO A 292 45.21 24.99 7.74
C PRO A 292 46.65 24.73 7.42
N VAL A 293 46.97 24.60 6.11
CA VAL A 293 48.32 24.44 5.61
C VAL A 293 49.13 25.59 6.22
N PRO A 294 50.22 25.32 6.98
CA PRO A 294 51.02 26.38 7.54
C PRO A 294 51.47 27.29 6.39
N GLU A 295 51.28 28.59 6.58
CA GLU A 295 51.67 29.64 5.65
C GLU A 295 53.14 29.45 5.26
N PRO A 296 53.48 29.39 3.98
CA PRO A 296 54.88 29.17 3.56
C PRO A 296 55.77 30.28 4.14
N ALA A 297 56.86 29.87 4.81
CA ALA A 297 57.85 30.78 5.33
C ALA A 297 58.35 31.73 4.23
N PRO A 298 58.66 33.01 4.57
CA PRO A 298 59.10 33.97 3.57
C PRO A 298 60.38 33.46 2.88
N PRO A 299 60.54 33.73 1.57
CA PRO A 299 61.68 33.23 0.79
C PRO A 299 63.00 33.76 1.35
N ALA A 300 63.97 32.86 1.49
CA ALA A 300 65.35 33.20 1.78
C ALA A 300 65.98 34.00 0.62
N PRO A 301 66.93 34.93 0.88
CA PRO A 301 67.47 35.80 -0.15
C PRO A 301 68.22 35.00 -1.21
N ASP A 302 68.03 35.41 -2.51
CA ASP A 302 68.55 34.80 -3.71
C ASP A 302 70.09 34.61 -3.68
N ILE A 303 70.54 33.35 -3.86
CA ILE A 303 71.86 33.00 -4.23
C ILE A 303 71.79 32.76 -5.75
N PRO A 304 72.59 33.40 -6.59
CA PRO A 304 72.53 33.23 -8.06
C PRO A 304 72.96 31.82 -8.45
N THR A 305 72.06 31.08 -9.03
CA THR A 305 72.28 29.74 -9.59
C THR A 305 72.89 29.89 -11.01
N PRO A 306 73.93 29.10 -11.39
CA PRO A 306 74.45 29.10 -12.74
C PRO A 306 73.48 28.55 -13.76
N LEU A 307 73.44 29.13 -14.96
CA LEU A 307 72.60 28.76 -16.08
C LEU A 307 72.72 27.26 -16.43
N PRO A 308 71.64 26.52 -16.61
CA PRO A 308 71.67 25.17 -17.14
C PRO A 308 71.91 25.19 -18.68
N GLU A 309 72.68 24.20 -19.12
CA GLU A 309 72.87 23.91 -20.54
C GLU A 309 71.59 23.49 -21.26
N PRO A 310 71.47 23.76 -22.58
CA PRO A 310 70.24 23.48 -23.30
C PRO A 310 70.01 21.97 -23.51
N VAL A 311 68.86 21.47 -23.01
CA VAL A 311 68.40 20.10 -23.24
C VAL A 311 67.81 19.99 -24.66
N PRO A 312 68.04 18.93 -25.41
CA PRO A 312 67.49 18.77 -26.76
C PRO A 312 65.97 18.53 -26.70
N VAL A 313 65.24 19.24 -27.56
CA VAL A 313 63.80 19.21 -27.73
C VAL A 313 63.39 17.87 -28.33
N PRO A 314 62.45 17.10 -27.71
CA PRO A 314 61.94 15.90 -28.34
C PRO A 314 61.04 16.25 -29.53
N VAL A 315 61.27 15.56 -30.66
CA VAL A 315 60.47 15.64 -31.88
C VAL A 315 59.02 15.16 -31.57
N PRO A 316 57.94 15.84 -31.97
CA PRO A 316 56.59 15.40 -31.73
C PRO A 316 56.28 14.14 -32.55
N MET A 317 55.90 13.07 -31.85
CA MET A 317 55.30 11.90 -32.49
C MET A 317 53.96 12.29 -33.11
N ARG A 318 53.82 11.98 -34.38
CA ARG A 318 52.62 12.15 -35.18
C ARG A 318 51.54 11.17 -34.66
N ASN A 319 50.44 11.69 -34.20
CA ASN A 319 49.28 10.88 -33.89
C ASN A 319 48.76 10.18 -35.15
N PRO A 320 48.39 8.89 -35.07
CA PRO A 320 47.73 8.23 -36.18
C PRO A 320 46.33 8.84 -36.39
N ASP A 321 45.96 8.97 -37.68
CA ASP A 321 44.66 9.50 -38.11
C ASP A 321 43.48 8.71 -37.51
N PRO A 322 42.39 9.36 -37.15
CA PRO A 322 41.20 8.67 -36.60
C PRO A 322 40.55 7.81 -37.69
N VAL A 323 40.31 6.56 -37.34
CA VAL A 323 39.50 5.61 -38.12
C VAL A 323 38.09 6.17 -38.27
N PRO A 324 37.50 6.25 -39.47
CA PRO A 324 36.14 6.74 -39.62
C PRO A 324 35.14 5.79 -38.98
N ASN A 325 34.30 6.35 -38.11
CA ASN A 325 33.20 5.69 -37.46
C ASN A 325 32.16 5.28 -38.52
N PRO A 326 31.68 4.04 -38.58
CA PRO A 326 30.62 3.64 -39.52
C PRO A 326 29.37 4.44 -39.23
N GLN A 327 28.82 5.07 -40.25
CA GLN A 327 27.51 5.74 -40.21
C GLN A 327 26.43 4.72 -39.84
N PRO A 328 25.50 5.04 -38.96
CA PRO A 328 24.31 4.22 -38.73
C PRO A 328 23.43 4.22 -39.98
N GLU A 329 22.98 3.04 -40.38
CA GLU A 329 21.98 2.86 -41.43
C GLU A 329 20.68 3.62 -41.10
N PRO A 330 20.01 4.20 -42.07
CA PRO A 330 18.79 4.94 -41.84
C PRO A 330 17.67 3.99 -41.37
N THR A 331 17.14 4.26 -40.22
CA THR A 331 15.91 3.62 -39.68
C THR A 331 14.76 3.87 -40.66
N PRO A 332 13.99 2.85 -41.07
CA PRO A 332 12.81 3.07 -41.91
C PRO A 332 11.79 3.94 -41.18
N ALA A 333 11.21 4.89 -41.90
CA ALA A 333 10.18 5.79 -41.41
C ALA A 333 8.94 4.99 -40.92
N PRO A 334 8.29 5.40 -39.82
CA PRO A 334 7.07 4.76 -39.39
C PRO A 334 5.96 4.98 -40.41
N GLU A 335 5.24 3.89 -40.72
CA GLU A 335 4.04 3.93 -41.54
C GLU A 335 2.98 4.86 -40.88
N PRO A 336 2.23 5.61 -41.68
CA PRO A 336 1.19 6.49 -41.14
C PRO A 336 0.08 5.65 -40.49
N PRO A 337 -0.55 6.14 -39.40
CA PRO A 337 -1.62 5.42 -38.73
C PRO A 337 -2.82 5.23 -39.68
N VAL A 338 -3.27 3.99 -39.79
CA VAL A 338 -4.50 3.62 -40.48
C VAL A 338 -5.67 4.22 -39.68
N ILE A 339 -6.36 5.19 -40.28
CA ILE A 339 -7.60 5.75 -39.75
C ILE A 339 -8.69 4.68 -39.96
N PRO A 340 -9.35 4.19 -38.92
CA PRO A 340 -10.48 3.30 -39.11
C PRO A 340 -11.65 4.03 -39.76
N GLU A 341 -12.22 3.42 -40.77
CA GLU A 341 -13.41 3.86 -41.49
C GLU A 341 -14.60 3.99 -40.52
N PRO A 342 -15.41 5.03 -40.60
CA PRO A 342 -16.54 5.22 -39.70
C PRO A 342 -17.59 4.12 -39.92
N ALA A 343 -18.03 3.54 -38.80
CA ALA A 343 -19.09 2.54 -38.77
C ALA A 343 -20.41 3.10 -39.36
N PRO A 344 -21.22 2.27 -40.04
CA PRO A 344 -22.50 2.72 -40.59
C PRO A 344 -23.48 3.09 -39.48
N PRO A 345 -24.41 4.05 -39.76
CA PRO A 345 -25.36 4.51 -38.78
C PRO A 345 -26.33 3.43 -38.34
N ALA A 346 -26.60 3.36 -37.04
CA ALA A 346 -27.58 2.46 -36.46
C ALA A 346 -29.00 2.82 -36.92
N PRO A 347 -29.91 1.86 -37.06
CA PRO A 347 -31.29 2.11 -37.48
C PRO A 347 -32.07 2.89 -36.42
N ASP A 348 -32.91 3.82 -36.88
CA ASP A 348 -33.81 4.62 -36.09
C ASP A 348 -34.77 3.78 -35.25
N ILE A 349 -34.74 4.00 -33.93
CA ILE A 349 -35.76 3.51 -33.01
C ILE A 349 -36.70 4.71 -32.77
N PRO A 350 -38.01 4.54 -32.95
CA PRO A 350 -38.94 5.69 -32.74
C PRO A 350 -39.01 6.05 -31.27
N SER A 351 -38.72 7.31 -30.99
CA SER A 351 -38.88 7.97 -29.70
C SER A 351 -40.35 8.14 -29.37
N LEU A 352 -40.84 7.37 -28.39
CA LEU A 352 -42.13 7.66 -27.73
C LEU A 352 -41.81 8.56 -26.52
N LEU A 353 -41.98 9.85 -26.74
CA LEU A 353 -42.11 10.85 -25.69
C LEU A 353 -43.54 10.78 -25.13
N PRO A 354 -43.76 10.70 -23.81
CA PRO A 354 -45.08 11.04 -23.27
C PRO A 354 -45.26 12.54 -23.18
N GLU A 355 -46.44 12.97 -23.66
CA GLU A 355 -46.91 14.36 -23.62
C GLU A 355 -47.00 14.91 -22.18
N PRO A 356 -46.78 16.23 -21.99
CA PRO A 356 -46.93 16.84 -20.66
C PRO A 356 -48.38 17.10 -20.33
N SER A 357 -48.82 16.64 -19.16
CA SER A 357 -50.08 17.04 -18.54
C SER A 357 -49.96 18.41 -17.90
N PRO A 358 -51.07 19.16 -17.87
CA PRO A 358 -51.06 20.61 -17.71
C PRO A 358 -50.83 21.10 -16.28
N ALA A 359 -50.32 22.31 -16.23
CA ALA A 359 -50.07 23.12 -15.05
C ALA A 359 -51.25 23.25 -14.09
N SER A 360 -50.93 23.20 -12.79
CA SER A 360 -51.69 23.80 -11.74
C SER A 360 -50.79 24.72 -10.93
N GLU A 361 -50.89 26.01 -11.16
CA GLU A 361 -50.51 27.02 -10.17
C GLU A 361 -51.45 26.96 -8.96
N PRO A 362 -51.03 27.26 -7.70
CA PRO A 362 -50.70 28.65 -7.38
C PRO A 362 -49.51 28.87 -6.43
N GLN A 363 -48.91 29.98 -6.61
CA GLN A 363 -48.07 30.79 -5.74
C GLN A 363 -48.28 30.53 -4.23
N GLN A 364 -47.23 30.17 -3.55
CA GLN A 364 -47.05 30.51 -2.14
C GLN A 364 -45.64 31.09 -1.93
N ALA A 365 -45.64 32.17 -1.17
CA ALA A 365 -44.51 33.02 -0.83
C ALA A 365 -43.24 32.24 -0.42
N GLU A 366 -42.10 32.58 -1.01
CA GLU A 366 -40.79 32.20 -0.54
C GLU A 366 -40.52 32.79 0.84
N THR A 367 -40.76 31.99 1.86
CA THR A 367 -40.13 32.20 3.18
C THR A 367 -38.72 31.64 3.09
N ALA A 368 -37.72 32.46 3.41
CA ALA A 368 -36.32 32.07 3.42
C ALA A 368 -36.14 30.79 4.23
N PRO A 369 -35.42 29.77 3.71
CA PRO A 369 -35.18 28.54 4.45
C PRO A 369 -34.39 28.84 5.73
N GLY A 370 -34.75 28.17 6.82
CA GLY A 370 -33.96 28.21 8.06
C GLY A 370 -32.54 27.63 7.87
N PRO A 371 -31.65 27.78 8.84
CA PRO A 371 -30.28 27.30 8.71
C PRO A 371 -30.24 25.77 8.48
N ALA A 372 -29.37 25.33 7.57
CA ALA A 372 -29.20 23.91 7.31
C ALA A 372 -28.52 23.19 8.49
N ARG A 373 -28.68 21.89 8.56
CA ARG A 373 -28.21 21.06 9.66
C ARG A 373 -27.56 19.79 9.16
N LEU A 374 -26.55 19.30 9.89
CA LEU A 374 -26.01 17.96 9.74
C LEU A 374 -26.37 17.11 10.96
N ILE A 375 -27.00 15.98 10.71
CA ILE A 375 -27.26 14.96 11.73
C ILE A 375 -26.15 13.93 11.62
N ILE A 376 -25.31 13.85 12.65
CA ILE A 376 -24.09 13.02 12.67
C ILE A 376 -24.39 11.78 13.50
N THR A 377 -24.18 10.60 12.92
CA THR A 377 -24.34 9.30 13.58
C THR A 377 -23.06 8.50 13.42
N LEU A 378 -22.59 7.88 14.50
CA LEU A 378 -21.52 6.87 14.43
C LEU A 378 -22.10 5.55 13.94
N SER A 379 -21.46 4.91 12.97
CA SER A 379 -21.92 3.62 12.41
C SER A 379 -21.96 2.47 13.44
N TYR A 380 -21.37 2.66 14.62
CA TYR A 380 -21.23 1.63 15.68
C TYR A 380 -21.71 2.08 17.07
N GLY A 381 -22.48 3.17 17.18
CA GLY A 381 -22.85 3.73 18.48
C GLY A 381 -24.32 4.12 18.59
N GLU A 382 -24.89 4.02 19.79
CA GLU A 382 -26.16 4.62 20.12
C GLU A 382 -25.94 6.12 20.39
N GLY A 383 -26.30 6.95 19.45
CA GLY A 383 -26.29 8.41 19.59
C GLY A 383 -26.17 9.13 18.25
N SER A 384 -26.96 10.18 18.10
CA SER A 384 -26.84 11.12 17.00
C SER A 384 -26.63 12.52 17.56
N GLN A 385 -25.74 13.29 16.92
CA GLN A 385 -25.49 14.68 17.21
C GLN A 385 -26.01 15.53 16.06
N GLU A 386 -26.75 16.58 16.38
CA GLU A 386 -27.22 17.56 15.40
C GLU A 386 -26.31 18.80 15.45
N VAL A 387 -25.79 19.22 14.31
CA VAL A 387 -24.94 20.39 14.16
C VAL A 387 -25.58 21.35 13.18
N VAL A 388 -25.82 22.58 13.63
CA VAL A 388 -26.36 23.67 12.80
C VAL A 388 -25.23 24.30 11.99
N LEU A 389 -25.42 24.51 10.69
CA LEU A 389 -24.43 25.08 9.77
C LEU A 389 -24.65 26.60 9.66
N GLU A 390 -23.93 27.36 10.49
CA GLU A 390 -24.06 28.83 10.55
C GLU A 390 -22.93 29.57 9.82
N ARG A 391 -21.87 28.87 9.45
CA ARG A 391 -20.65 29.46 8.85
C ARG A 391 -20.61 29.29 7.33
N GLU A 392 -19.97 30.23 6.65
CA GLU A 392 -19.69 30.13 5.22
C GLU A 392 -18.75 28.94 4.89
N GLU A 393 -17.80 28.65 5.77
CA GLU A 393 -16.93 27.49 5.69
C GLU A 393 -16.98 26.71 7.00
N THR A 394 -17.22 25.39 6.90
CA THR A 394 -17.24 24.49 8.06
C THR A 394 -16.28 23.34 7.80
N THR A 395 -15.25 23.23 8.62
CA THR A 395 -14.24 22.17 8.55
C THR A 395 -14.69 20.94 9.31
N ILE A 396 -14.51 19.76 8.72
CA ILE A 396 -14.91 18.47 9.31
C ILE A 396 -13.67 17.58 9.40
N GLY A 397 -13.41 17.03 10.59
CA GLY A 397 -12.27 16.13 10.78
C GLY A 397 -12.03 15.79 12.24
N ARG A 398 -10.97 15.00 12.50
CA ARG A 398 -10.62 14.57 13.86
C ARG A 398 -9.66 15.52 14.59
N ALA A 399 -9.18 16.60 13.97
CA ALA A 399 -8.37 17.58 14.67
C ALA A 399 -9.24 18.41 15.59
N GLY A 400 -8.75 18.69 16.80
CA GLY A 400 -9.46 19.56 17.76
C GLY A 400 -9.68 21.00 17.27
N SER A 401 -9.09 21.38 16.13
CA SER A 401 -9.30 22.66 15.44
C SER A 401 -10.42 22.59 14.38
N SER A 402 -11.02 21.41 14.14
CA SER A 402 -12.13 21.27 13.20
C SER A 402 -13.42 21.80 13.81
N ASP A 403 -14.26 22.47 13.01
CA ASP A 403 -15.56 23.00 13.45
C ASP A 403 -16.54 21.86 13.80
N ILE A 404 -16.50 20.80 13.02
CA ILE A 404 -17.18 19.53 13.32
C ILE A 404 -16.12 18.50 13.64
N LEU A 405 -16.04 18.15 14.92
CA LEU A 405 -15.03 17.24 15.46
C LEU A 405 -15.54 15.81 15.47
N LEU A 406 -14.82 14.91 14.79
CA LEU A 406 -15.13 13.49 14.66
C LEU A 406 -14.03 12.68 15.37
N GLU A 407 -14.03 12.70 16.73
CA GLU A 407 -12.90 12.27 17.56
C GLU A 407 -12.62 10.75 17.57
N HIS A 408 -13.66 9.93 17.53
CA HIS A 408 -13.54 8.51 17.85
C HIS A 408 -13.34 7.62 16.62
N ASP A 409 -12.90 8.19 15.51
CA ASP A 409 -12.73 7.47 14.26
C ASP A 409 -11.33 7.62 13.67
N THR A 410 -10.57 6.51 13.67
CA THR A 410 -9.24 6.43 13.06
C THR A 410 -9.25 6.56 11.54
N GLN A 411 -10.42 6.43 10.92
CA GLN A 411 -10.63 6.56 9.47
C GLN A 411 -10.80 8.03 9.05
N THR A 412 -11.13 8.90 10.00
CA THR A 412 -11.29 10.32 9.73
C THR A 412 -9.95 11.03 9.78
N SER A 413 -9.54 11.69 8.69
CA SER A 413 -8.34 12.52 8.64
C SER A 413 -8.47 13.75 9.55
N ARG A 414 -7.34 14.35 9.97
CA ARG A 414 -7.34 15.58 10.82
C ARG A 414 -8.18 16.69 10.20
N HIS A 415 -8.01 16.93 8.90
CA HIS A 415 -8.82 17.82 8.06
C HIS A 415 -9.40 16.99 6.92
N HIS A 416 -10.59 16.43 7.13
CA HIS A 416 -11.14 15.43 6.24
C HIS A 416 -11.96 16.03 5.10
N ALA A 417 -12.88 16.91 5.46
CA ALA A 417 -13.77 17.56 4.52
C ALA A 417 -13.92 19.04 4.83
N LEU A 418 -14.33 19.79 3.81
CA LEU A 418 -14.72 21.19 3.90
C LEU A 418 -16.11 21.33 3.33
N LEU A 419 -17.03 21.88 4.10
CA LEU A 419 -18.36 22.27 3.67
C LEU A 419 -18.38 23.78 3.46
N LYS A 420 -18.75 24.23 2.28
CA LYS A 420 -18.93 25.65 1.94
C LYS A 420 -20.40 25.98 1.73
N HIS A 421 -20.79 27.13 2.23
CA HIS A 421 -22.12 27.72 1.98
C HIS A 421 -21.96 28.92 1.07
N GLU A 422 -22.28 28.77 -0.21
CA GLU A 422 -22.15 29.80 -1.23
C GLU A 422 -23.50 30.00 -1.94
N ALA A 423 -23.98 31.24 -2.08
CA ALA A 423 -25.21 31.58 -2.79
C ALA A 423 -26.43 30.72 -2.42
N SER A 424 -26.62 30.43 -1.11
CA SER A 424 -27.68 29.57 -0.56
C SER A 424 -27.56 28.08 -0.90
N GLN A 425 -26.40 27.66 -1.38
CA GLN A 425 -26.09 26.28 -1.68
C GLN A 425 -24.98 25.76 -0.77
N TYR A 426 -25.05 24.48 -0.41
CA TYR A 426 -24.04 23.82 0.40
C TYR A 426 -23.24 22.87 -0.48
N ILE A 427 -21.91 23.05 -0.51
CA ILE A 427 -21.00 22.25 -1.35
C ILE A 427 -19.98 21.59 -0.44
N ILE A 428 -19.88 20.27 -0.50
CA ILE A 428 -18.89 19.52 0.26
C ILE A 428 -17.69 19.13 -0.61
N TYR A 429 -16.49 19.28 -0.05
CA TYR A 429 -15.21 18.97 -0.70
C TYR A 429 -14.45 17.95 0.13
N ASP A 430 -13.85 16.96 -0.53
CA ASP A 430 -12.84 16.10 0.09
C ASP A 430 -11.50 16.84 0.15
N ARG A 431 -10.92 16.99 1.34
CA ARG A 431 -9.62 17.63 1.57
C ARG A 431 -8.47 16.65 1.40
N ARG A 432 -8.52 15.82 0.36
CA ARG A 432 -7.57 14.72 0.11
C ARG A 432 -7.48 13.79 1.30
N SER A 433 -8.61 13.48 1.83
CA SER A 433 -8.71 12.63 3.00
C SER A 433 -8.29 11.20 2.68
N ILE A 434 -7.78 10.50 3.70
CA ILE A 434 -7.29 9.14 3.51
C ILE A 434 -8.42 8.16 3.13
N SER A 435 -9.61 8.27 3.74
CA SER A 435 -10.75 7.38 3.44
C SER A 435 -11.65 7.87 2.32
N GLY A 436 -11.57 9.15 1.98
CA GLY A 436 -12.47 9.79 1.04
C GLY A 436 -13.80 10.19 1.67
N VAL A 437 -14.44 11.18 1.05
CA VAL A 437 -15.82 11.59 1.33
C VAL A 437 -16.74 10.87 0.36
N PHE A 438 -17.85 10.33 0.85
CA PHE A 438 -18.84 9.66 0.01
C PHE A 438 -20.19 10.36 0.19
N VAL A 439 -20.86 10.68 -0.90
CA VAL A 439 -22.24 11.17 -0.87
C VAL A 439 -23.13 10.17 -1.57
N ASN A 440 -24.16 9.71 -0.89
CA ASN A 440 -25.09 8.67 -1.36
C ASN A 440 -24.36 7.41 -1.88
N GLY A 441 -23.25 7.05 -1.23
CA GLY A 441 -22.43 5.89 -1.60
C GLY A 441 -21.44 6.12 -2.73
N GLN A 442 -21.45 7.29 -3.38
CA GLN A 442 -20.47 7.67 -4.41
C GLN A 442 -19.32 8.44 -3.78
N LYS A 443 -18.08 8.01 -4.06
CA LYS A 443 -16.87 8.72 -3.59
C LYS A 443 -16.67 10.01 -4.38
N LEU A 444 -16.42 11.11 -3.67
CA LEU A 444 -16.03 12.36 -4.30
C LEU A 444 -14.66 12.24 -4.96
N ILE A 445 -14.49 12.95 -6.07
CA ILE A 445 -13.18 13.10 -6.71
C ILE A 445 -12.44 14.21 -5.95
N ASP A 446 -11.17 14.02 -5.69
CA ASP A 446 -10.33 14.97 -4.96
C ASP A 446 -10.47 16.39 -5.56
N ASP A 447 -10.68 17.37 -4.69
CA ASP A 447 -10.89 18.78 -5.02
C ASP A 447 -12.14 19.10 -5.87
N ALA A 448 -12.98 18.12 -6.24
CA ALA A 448 -14.27 18.37 -6.86
C ALA A 448 -15.35 18.55 -5.78
N GLY A 449 -16.02 19.72 -5.80
CA GLY A 449 -17.14 19.99 -4.90
C GLY A 449 -18.40 19.20 -5.31
N HIS A 450 -19.15 18.73 -4.32
CA HIS A 450 -20.46 18.11 -4.53
C HIS A 450 -21.55 18.95 -3.88
N LEU A 451 -22.54 19.35 -4.66
CA LEU A 451 -23.71 20.11 -4.17
C LEU A 451 -24.60 19.20 -3.34
N LEU A 452 -24.80 19.53 -2.06
CA LEU A 452 -25.67 18.80 -1.17
C LEU A 452 -27.13 19.21 -1.33
N VAL A 453 -28.02 18.24 -1.36
CA VAL A 453 -29.47 18.43 -1.34
C VAL A 453 -30.07 17.83 -0.08
N ASP A 454 -31.30 18.27 0.29
CA ASP A 454 -31.97 17.77 1.49
C ASP A 454 -32.09 16.25 1.46
N GLY A 455 -31.68 15.60 2.51
CA GLY A 455 -31.70 14.14 2.66
C GLY A 455 -30.43 13.44 2.19
N ASP A 456 -29.42 14.13 1.69
CA ASP A 456 -28.17 13.50 1.28
C ASP A 456 -27.46 12.83 2.46
N HIS A 457 -26.99 11.62 2.20
CA HIS A 457 -26.18 10.84 3.13
C HIS A 457 -24.70 11.02 2.82
N VAL A 458 -23.98 11.66 3.72
CA VAL A 458 -22.53 11.88 3.61
C VAL A 458 -21.81 10.94 4.57
N ARG A 459 -20.93 10.09 4.04
CA ARG A 459 -20.09 9.23 4.87
C ARG A 459 -18.65 9.75 4.91
N ILE A 460 -18.14 9.94 6.11
CA ILE A 460 -16.79 10.41 6.44
C ILE A 460 -16.17 9.43 7.44
N GLY A 461 -15.24 8.60 6.99
CA GLY A 461 -14.74 7.51 7.82
C GLY A 461 -15.85 6.55 8.21
N ASN A 462 -16.03 6.36 9.53
CA ASN A 462 -17.10 5.55 10.13
C ASN A 462 -18.32 6.38 10.53
N TYR A 463 -18.35 7.68 10.25
CA TYR A 463 -19.49 8.53 10.51
C TYR A 463 -20.42 8.59 9.32
N GLU A 464 -21.71 8.52 9.59
CA GLU A 464 -22.76 8.87 8.64
C GLU A 464 -23.38 10.20 9.05
N LEU A 465 -23.43 11.14 8.13
CA LEU A 465 -23.99 12.45 8.29
C LEU A 465 -25.17 12.58 7.32
N VAL A 466 -26.32 13.02 7.81
CA VAL A 466 -27.47 13.32 6.98
C VAL A 466 -27.61 14.82 6.88
N PHE A 467 -27.54 15.35 5.67
CA PHE A 467 -27.75 16.77 5.42
C PHE A 467 -29.25 17.10 5.40
N ARG A 468 -29.65 18.15 6.14
CA ARG A 468 -31.04 18.63 6.18
C ARG A 468 -31.07 20.14 5.96
N LEU A 469 -31.90 20.59 5.04
CA LEU A 469 -32.28 21.98 4.94
C LEU A 469 -33.28 22.34 6.04
N GLY A 470 -33.05 23.46 6.69
CA GLY A 470 -33.93 23.89 7.77
C GLY A 470 -35.35 24.18 7.25
N THR A 471 -36.36 23.56 7.88
CA THR A 471 -37.76 23.99 7.68
C THR A 471 -37.92 25.37 8.30
N PRO A 472 -38.70 26.30 7.67
CA PRO A 472 -38.98 27.59 8.29
C PRO A 472 -39.70 27.36 9.60
N SER A 473 -39.16 27.92 10.71
CA SER A 473 -39.86 27.91 11.98
C SER A 473 -41.21 28.63 11.83
N PRO A 474 -42.29 28.07 12.33
CA PRO A 474 -43.53 28.83 12.38
C PRO A 474 -43.32 30.07 13.26
N ILE A 475 -43.62 31.24 12.70
CA ILE A 475 -43.59 32.51 13.41
C ILE A 475 -44.70 32.42 14.47
N ASN A 476 -44.30 32.44 15.76
CA ASN A 476 -45.20 32.73 16.88
C ASN A 476 -45.38 34.22 16.99
#